data_8cc4181714de3033ff778049321b6113
#
_entry.id   8cc4181714de3033ff778049321b6113
#
_cell.length_a   1.000
_cell.length_b   1.000
_cell.length_c   1.000
_cell.angle_alpha   90.00
_cell.angle_beta   90.00
_cell.angle_gamma   90.00
#
_symmetry.space_group_name_H-M   'P 1'
#
loop_
_entity.id
_entity.type
_entity.pdbx_description
1 polymer ?
#
loop_
_entity_poly.entity_id
_entity_poly.type
_entity_poly.pdbx_seq_one_letter_code
_entity_poly.pdbx_strand_id
1 'polypeptide(L)'
;MILLTLSAQAQQANHEKVLQQLDEVITKKASFRTERETTISQLKQQLHYATTEEDKYKLCNELLGLYLHYQADSALYYINKKSEYALLLNKPELHDEIIINRAEVMGVMGMYNEALTELQQIYPSKLDKKNLIYYYFTA
;
A
#
# COMPACT_ATOMS: atom_id res chain seq x y z
N MET A 1 18.30 32.81 42.59
CA MET A 1 17.94 31.41 42.90
C MET A 1 16.54 31.01 42.42
N ILE A 2 15.51 31.85 42.56
CA ILE A 2 14.12 31.52 42.14
C ILE A 2 13.95 31.38 40.60
N LEU A 3 14.69 32.12 39.79
CA LEU A 3 14.61 32.08 38.30
C LEU A 3 15.16 30.77 37.70
N LEU A 4 16.13 30.12 38.34
CA LEU A 4 16.71 28.85 37.87
C LEU A 4 15.79 27.65 38.13
N THR A 5 15.00 27.70 39.20
CA THR A 5 14.04 26.63 39.51
C THR A 5 12.82 26.67 38.59
N LEU A 6 12.35 27.84 38.20
CA LEU A 6 11.24 28.01 37.24
C LEU A 6 11.60 27.52 35.83
N SER A 7 12.82 27.75 35.39
CA SER A 7 13.26 27.25 34.08
C SER A 7 13.41 25.72 34.02
N ALA A 8 13.87 25.10 35.12
CA ALA A 8 13.98 23.64 35.22
C ALA A 8 12.59 22.97 35.25
N GLN A 9 11.62 23.54 35.94
CA GLN A 9 10.24 23.02 35.98
C GLN A 9 9.52 23.17 34.65
N ALA A 10 9.71 24.28 33.92
CA ALA A 10 9.14 24.45 32.60
C ALA A 10 9.74 23.47 31.56
N GLN A 11 11.03 23.16 31.70
CA GLN A 11 11.71 22.20 30.83
C GLN A 11 11.26 20.77 31.10
N GLN A 12 11.03 20.41 32.37
CA GLN A 12 10.53 19.12 32.77
C GLN A 12 9.08 18.89 32.32
N ALA A 13 8.21 19.88 32.48
CA ALA A 13 6.82 19.83 32.02
C ALA A 13 6.73 19.70 30.48
N ASN A 14 7.64 20.35 29.73
CA ASN A 14 7.71 20.18 28.29
C ASN A 14 8.19 18.80 27.88
N HIS A 15 9.14 18.22 28.60
CA HIS A 15 9.64 16.86 28.37
C HIS A 15 8.55 15.80 28.62
N GLU A 16 7.80 15.91 29.71
CA GLU A 16 6.68 15.02 30.02
C GLU A 16 5.59 15.08 28.94
N LYS A 17 5.26 16.29 28.47
CA LYS A 17 4.29 16.46 27.38
C LYS A 17 4.73 15.80 26.09
N VAL A 18 6.01 15.90 25.72
CA VAL A 18 6.57 15.26 24.51
C VAL A 18 6.54 13.74 24.66
N LEU A 19 6.87 13.19 25.85
CA LEU A 19 6.79 11.76 26.11
C LEU A 19 5.35 11.25 26.01
N GLN A 20 4.39 11.97 26.58
CA GLN A 20 2.97 11.62 26.46
C GLN A 20 2.48 11.63 25.02
N GLN A 21 2.87 12.63 24.21
CA GLN A 21 2.55 12.68 22.78
C GLN A 21 3.17 11.50 22.04
N LEU A 22 4.39 11.12 22.38
CA LEU A 22 5.06 9.96 21.79
C LEU A 22 4.31 8.66 22.12
N ASP A 23 3.91 8.46 23.38
CA ASP A 23 3.15 7.28 23.80
C ASP A 23 1.79 7.19 23.08
N GLU A 24 1.10 8.33 22.90
CA GLU A 24 -0.13 8.39 22.11
C GLU A 24 0.09 7.97 20.66
N VAL A 25 1.16 8.45 20.04
CA VAL A 25 1.50 8.09 18.65
C VAL A 25 1.84 6.60 18.53
N ILE A 26 2.61 6.05 19.47
CA ILE A 26 2.95 4.63 19.53
C ILE A 26 1.68 3.77 19.68
N THR A 27 0.79 4.17 20.57
CA THR A 27 -0.49 3.46 20.80
C THR A 27 -1.37 3.48 19.56
N LYS A 28 -1.51 4.65 18.91
CA LYS A 28 -2.26 4.78 17.64
C LYS A 28 -1.64 3.92 16.55
N LYS A 29 -0.31 3.91 16.41
CA LYS A 29 0.39 3.07 15.42
C LYS A 29 0.11 1.58 15.66
N ALA A 30 0.11 1.12 16.91
CA ALA A 30 -0.21 -0.26 17.24
C ALA A 30 -1.67 -0.62 16.89
N SER A 31 -2.62 0.28 17.18
CA SER A 31 -4.03 0.12 16.80
C SER A 31 -4.22 0.00 15.28
N PHE A 32 -3.64 0.92 14.50
CA PHE A 32 -3.71 0.87 13.04
C PHE A 32 -3.08 -0.40 12.45
N ARG A 33 -1.99 -0.89 13.07
CA ARG A 33 -1.38 -2.14 12.66
C ARG A 33 -2.32 -3.32 12.90
N THR A 34 -2.93 -3.41 14.08
CA THR A 34 -3.87 -4.48 14.43
C THR A 34 -5.09 -4.48 13.52
N GLU A 35 -5.66 -3.30 13.23
CA GLU A 35 -6.78 -3.14 12.31
C GLU A 35 -6.43 -3.61 10.90
N ARG A 36 -5.25 -3.22 10.39
CA ARG A 36 -4.74 -3.66 9.09
C ARG A 36 -4.60 -5.18 9.03
N GLU A 37 -3.95 -5.80 10.02
CA GLU A 37 -3.75 -7.26 10.05
C GLU A 37 -5.09 -8.00 10.12
N THR A 38 -6.07 -7.47 10.85
CA THR A 38 -7.43 -8.02 10.90
C THR A 38 -8.09 -7.96 9.52
N THR A 39 -8.02 -6.82 8.84
CA THR A 39 -8.58 -6.65 7.49
C THR A 39 -7.89 -7.59 6.50
N ILE A 40 -6.57 -7.70 6.53
CA ILE A 40 -5.80 -8.62 5.70
C ILE A 40 -6.25 -10.07 5.93
N SER A 41 -6.43 -10.47 7.18
CA SER A 41 -6.87 -11.83 7.53
C SER A 41 -8.27 -12.11 6.97
N GLN A 42 -9.20 -11.17 7.09
CA GLN A 42 -10.54 -11.29 6.55
C GLN A 42 -10.54 -11.40 5.02
N LEU A 43 -9.78 -10.55 4.32
CA LEU A 43 -9.66 -10.59 2.86
C LEU A 43 -9.04 -11.89 2.36
N LYS A 44 -8.03 -12.42 3.05
CA LYS A 44 -7.43 -13.73 2.74
C LYS A 44 -8.45 -14.85 2.88
N GLN A 45 -9.26 -14.81 3.93
CA GLN A 45 -10.34 -15.78 4.12
C GLN A 45 -11.39 -15.68 3.01
N GLN A 46 -11.80 -14.47 2.64
CA GLN A 46 -12.72 -14.26 1.53
C GLN A 46 -12.13 -14.76 0.20
N LEU A 47 -10.84 -14.49 -0.06
CA LEU A 47 -10.15 -14.97 -1.25
C LEU A 47 -10.12 -16.52 -1.32
N HIS A 48 -9.91 -17.17 -0.17
CA HIS A 48 -9.92 -18.63 -0.08
C HIS A 48 -11.29 -19.24 -0.45
N TYR A 49 -12.38 -18.57 -0.10
CA TYR A 49 -13.75 -19.04 -0.38
C TYR A 49 -14.35 -18.45 -1.67
N ALA A 50 -13.68 -17.51 -2.32
CA ALA A 50 -14.16 -16.93 -3.56
C ALA A 50 -14.23 -17.98 -4.68
N THR A 51 -15.38 -18.03 -5.37
CA THR A 51 -15.65 -19.02 -6.42
C THR A 51 -15.47 -18.46 -7.82
N THR A 52 -15.58 -17.12 -8.00
CA THR A 52 -15.45 -16.47 -9.31
C THR A 52 -14.07 -15.84 -9.47
N GLU A 53 -13.54 -15.86 -10.68
CA GLU A 53 -12.26 -15.21 -10.98
C GLU A 53 -12.34 -13.68 -10.84
N GLU A 54 -13.52 -13.10 -11.04
CA GLU A 54 -13.78 -11.67 -10.84
C GLU A 54 -13.63 -11.27 -9.37
N ASP A 55 -14.19 -12.05 -8.44
CA ASP A 55 -14.07 -11.79 -7.00
C ASP A 55 -12.63 -11.99 -6.53
N LYS A 56 -11.96 -13.04 -7.01
CA LYS A 56 -10.54 -13.28 -6.70
C LYS A 56 -9.67 -12.13 -7.18
N TYR A 57 -9.91 -11.62 -8.39
CA TYR A 57 -9.20 -10.44 -8.93
C TYR A 57 -9.37 -9.22 -8.04
N LYS A 58 -10.62 -8.91 -7.64
CA LYS A 58 -10.95 -7.77 -6.76
C LYS A 58 -10.28 -7.91 -5.38
N LEU A 59 -10.38 -9.08 -4.77
CA LEU A 59 -9.78 -9.35 -3.46
C LEU A 59 -8.25 -9.27 -3.50
N CYS A 60 -7.61 -9.75 -4.57
CA CYS A 60 -6.18 -9.56 -4.76
C CYS A 60 -5.80 -8.09 -4.91
N ASN A 61 -6.64 -7.27 -5.56
CA ASN A 61 -6.41 -5.84 -5.68
C ASN A 61 -6.49 -5.11 -4.32
N GLU A 62 -7.44 -5.48 -3.46
CA GLU A 62 -7.57 -4.93 -2.11
C GLU A 62 -6.37 -5.34 -1.24
N LEU A 63 -5.95 -6.61 -1.29
CA LEU A 63 -4.77 -7.11 -0.58
C LEU A 63 -3.49 -6.42 -1.06
N LEU A 64 -3.33 -6.23 -2.37
CA LEU A 64 -2.23 -5.46 -2.94
C LEU A 64 -2.16 -4.05 -2.34
N GLY A 65 -3.27 -3.31 -2.28
CA GLY A 65 -3.31 -1.97 -1.70
C GLY A 65 -2.92 -1.92 -0.23
N LEU A 66 -3.33 -2.92 0.57
CA LEU A 66 -2.97 -3.00 1.99
C LEU A 66 -1.48 -3.32 2.22
N TYR A 67 -0.88 -4.11 1.32
CA TYR A 67 0.51 -4.51 1.44
C TYR A 67 1.51 -3.54 0.81
N LEU A 68 1.10 -2.71 -0.14
CA LEU A 68 1.97 -1.88 -0.98
C LEU A 68 3.03 -1.10 -0.18
N HIS A 69 2.64 -0.43 0.90
CA HIS A 69 3.54 0.34 1.76
C HIS A 69 3.83 -0.32 3.11
N TYR A 70 3.49 -1.59 3.25
CA TYR A 70 3.65 -2.35 4.49
C TYR A 70 4.59 -3.53 4.34
N GLN A 71 4.41 -4.36 3.32
CA GLN A 71 5.23 -5.51 2.99
C GLN A 71 5.29 -5.69 1.47
N ALA A 72 6.28 -5.11 0.82
CA ALA A 72 6.40 -5.09 -0.64
C ALA A 72 6.46 -6.50 -1.28
N ASP A 73 7.09 -7.48 -0.62
CA ASP A 73 7.11 -8.88 -1.09
C ASP A 73 5.70 -9.48 -1.14
N SER A 74 4.86 -9.18 -0.15
CA SER A 74 3.46 -9.60 -0.16
C SER A 74 2.65 -8.86 -1.23
N ALA A 75 2.93 -7.58 -1.46
CA ALA A 75 2.33 -6.83 -2.55
C ALA A 75 2.68 -7.46 -3.91
N LEU A 76 3.94 -7.83 -4.11
CA LEU A 76 4.39 -8.52 -5.33
C LEU A 76 3.71 -9.88 -5.53
N TYR A 77 3.51 -10.63 -4.46
CA TYR A 77 2.73 -11.88 -4.51
C TYR A 77 1.30 -11.64 -5.01
N TYR A 78 0.60 -10.64 -4.46
CA TYR A 78 -0.79 -10.38 -4.82
C TYR A 78 -0.95 -9.76 -6.22
N ILE A 79 0.01 -8.97 -6.71
CA ILE A 79 -0.04 -8.51 -8.10
C ILE A 79 0.15 -9.68 -9.09
N ASN A 80 1.00 -10.65 -8.77
CA ASN A 80 1.14 -11.85 -9.60
C ASN A 80 -0.15 -12.68 -9.61
N LYS A 81 -0.78 -12.88 -8.44
CA LYS A 81 -2.10 -13.55 -8.37
C LYS A 81 -3.18 -12.79 -9.13
N LYS A 82 -3.24 -11.47 -8.99
CA LYS A 82 -4.16 -10.61 -9.75
C LYS A 82 -3.96 -10.78 -11.26
N SER A 83 -2.70 -10.87 -11.73
CA SER A 83 -2.36 -11.11 -13.13
C SER A 83 -2.86 -12.46 -13.62
N GLU A 84 -2.71 -13.53 -12.84
CA GLU A 84 -3.24 -14.85 -13.17
C GLU A 84 -4.76 -14.82 -13.38
N TYR A 85 -5.50 -14.18 -12.46
CA TYR A 85 -6.96 -14.06 -12.57
C TYR A 85 -7.40 -13.16 -13.74
N ALA A 86 -6.67 -12.11 -14.05
CA ALA A 86 -6.95 -11.27 -15.22
C ALA A 86 -6.83 -12.04 -16.54
N LEU A 87 -5.83 -12.92 -16.65
CA LEU A 87 -5.69 -13.81 -17.82
C LEU A 87 -6.88 -14.76 -17.96
N LEU A 88 -7.37 -15.34 -16.84
CA LEU A 88 -8.54 -16.22 -16.84
C LEU A 88 -9.83 -15.48 -17.21
N LEU A 89 -9.94 -14.20 -16.83
CA LEU A 89 -11.08 -13.35 -17.21
C LEU A 89 -11.08 -12.95 -18.69
N ASN A 90 -9.96 -13.10 -19.37
CA ASN A 90 -9.78 -12.72 -20.78
C ASN A 90 -10.20 -11.27 -21.08
N LYS A 91 -9.83 -10.33 -20.17
CA LYS A 91 -10.11 -8.90 -20.25
C LYS A 91 -8.83 -8.12 -20.55
N PRO A 92 -8.54 -7.77 -21.81
CA PRO A 92 -7.32 -7.07 -22.21
C PRO A 92 -7.13 -5.73 -21.49
N GLU A 93 -8.23 -5.05 -21.14
CA GLU A 93 -8.22 -3.77 -20.45
C GLU A 93 -7.61 -3.84 -19.03
N LEU A 94 -7.54 -5.04 -18.44
CA LEU A 94 -6.91 -5.24 -17.12
C LEU A 94 -5.38 -5.31 -17.23
N HIS A 95 -4.84 -5.52 -18.40
CA HIS A 95 -3.40 -5.70 -18.62
C HIS A 95 -2.61 -4.44 -18.23
N ASP A 96 -3.03 -3.29 -18.71
CA ASP A 96 -2.34 -2.01 -18.44
C ASP A 96 -2.40 -1.66 -16.94
N GLU A 97 -3.55 -1.90 -16.27
CA GLU A 97 -3.68 -1.73 -14.82
C GLU A 97 -2.67 -2.58 -14.05
N ILE A 98 -2.47 -3.84 -14.47
CA ILE A 98 -1.52 -4.75 -13.83
C ILE A 98 -0.08 -4.27 -14.02
N ILE A 99 0.28 -3.80 -15.21
CA ILE A 99 1.62 -3.25 -15.47
C ILE A 99 1.88 -2.03 -14.57
N ILE A 100 0.92 -1.10 -14.45
CA ILE A 100 1.04 0.07 -13.59
C ILE A 100 1.20 -0.36 -12.11
N ASN A 101 0.39 -1.30 -11.63
CA ASN A 101 0.50 -1.82 -10.27
C ASN A 101 1.87 -2.46 -10.00
N ARG A 102 2.40 -3.21 -10.97
CA ARG A 102 3.72 -3.84 -10.84
C ARG A 102 4.82 -2.80 -10.78
N ALA A 103 4.78 -1.80 -11.64
CA ALA A 103 5.73 -0.70 -11.63
C ALA A 103 5.69 0.07 -10.30
N GLU A 104 4.51 0.30 -9.72
CA GLU A 104 4.35 0.91 -8.41
C GLU A 104 5.00 0.08 -7.29
N VAL A 105 4.75 -1.23 -7.24
CA VAL A 105 5.40 -2.13 -6.28
C VAL A 105 6.92 -2.11 -6.44
N MET A 106 7.42 -2.18 -7.67
CA MET A 106 8.85 -2.10 -7.96
C MET A 106 9.45 -0.76 -7.52
N GLY A 107 8.74 0.35 -7.74
CA GLY A 107 9.14 1.67 -7.26
C GLY A 107 9.25 1.75 -5.73
N VAL A 108 8.29 1.18 -5.00
CA VAL A 108 8.35 1.07 -3.53
C VAL A 108 9.53 0.22 -3.06
N MET A 109 9.91 -0.81 -3.83
CA MET A 109 11.08 -1.65 -3.56
C MET A 109 12.42 -0.99 -3.96
N GLY A 110 12.41 0.18 -4.58
CA GLY A 110 13.60 0.87 -5.08
C GLY A 110 14.12 0.34 -6.41
N MET A 111 13.36 -0.51 -7.10
CA MET A 111 13.69 -1.10 -8.40
C MET A 111 13.23 -0.16 -9.53
N TYR A 112 13.78 1.05 -9.57
CA TYR A 112 13.28 2.12 -10.46
C TYR A 112 13.48 1.82 -11.95
N ASN A 113 14.59 1.20 -12.32
CA ASN A 113 14.86 0.86 -13.73
C ASN A 113 13.88 -0.20 -14.26
N GLU A 114 13.58 -1.20 -13.44
CA GLU A 114 12.60 -2.24 -13.74
C GLU A 114 11.19 -1.65 -13.82
N ALA A 115 10.83 -0.77 -12.88
CA ALA A 115 9.54 -0.06 -12.91
C ALA A 115 9.37 0.77 -14.18
N LEU A 116 10.40 1.51 -14.60
CA LEU A 116 10.37 2.26 -15.86
C LEU A 116 10.26 1.34 -17.08
N THR A 117 10.94 0.19 -17.05
CA THR A 117 10.85 -0.80 -18.15
C THR A 117 9.44 -1.37 -18.27
N GLU A 118 8.75 -1.65 -17.16
CA GLU A 118 7.33 -2.04 -17.17
C GLU A 118 6.46 -0.94 -17.78
N LEU A 119 6.60 0.31 -17.34
CA LEU A 119 5.80 1.43 -17.81
C LEU A 119 6.00 1.74 -19.30
N GLN A 120 7.19 1.48 -19.86
CA GLN A 120 7.47 1.66 -21.29
C GLN A 120 6.63 0.74 -22.21
N GLN A 121 6.03 -0.32 -21.68
CA GLN A 121 5.14 -1.20 -22.44
C GLN A 121 3.75 -0.58 -22.65
N ILE A 122 3.42 0.49 -21.94
CA ILE A 122 2.12 1.14 -21.97
C ILE A 122 2.13 2.31 -22.96
N TYR A 123 1.05 2.43 -23.71
CA TYR A 123 0.77 3.60 -24.55
C TYR A 123 -0.24 4.51 -23.81
N PRO A 124 0.19 5.61 -23.17
CA PRO A 124 -0.71 6.45 -22.35
C PRO A 124 -1.95 6.95 -23.10
N SER A 125 -1.83 7.15 -24.43
CA SER A 125 -2.94 7.58 -25.29
C SER A 125 -4.06 6.55 -25.42
N LYS A 126 -3.84 5.30 -25.04
CA LYS A 126 -4.83 4.22 -25.09
C LYS A 126 -5.46 3.92 -23.75
N LEU A 127 -4.94 4.51 -22.66
CA LEU A 127 -5.46 4.31 -21.32
C LEU A 127 -6.82 5.00 -21.14
N ASP A 128 -7.71 4.38 -20.37
CA ASP A 128 -8.88 5.06 -19.87
C ASP A 128 -8.48 6.15 -18.85
N LYS A 129 -9.42 7.01 -18.48
CA LYS A 129 -9.15 8.15 -17.60
C LYS A 129 -8.59 7.72 -16.24
N LYS A 130 -9.05 6.61 -15.67
CA LYS A 130 -8.61 6.09 -14.36
C LYS A 130 -7.16 5.65 -14.45
N ASN A 131 -6.85 4.79 -15.41
CA ASN A 131 -5.51 4.25 -15.60
C ASN A 131 -4.51 5.30 -16.07
N LEU A 132 -4.95 6.31 -16.85
CA LEU A 132 -4.12 7.43 -17.25
C LEU A 132 -3.66 8.27 -16.04
N ILE A 133 -4.57 8.57 -15.13
CA ILE A 133 -4.24 9.28 -13.89
C ILE A 133 -3.23 8.45 -13.08
N TYR A 134 -3.51 7.16 -12.90
CA TYR A 134 -2.67 6.26 -12.12
C TYR A 134 -1.27 6.12 -12.74
N TYR A 135 -1.18 5.99 -14.05
CA TYR A 135 0.09 5.95 -14.79
C TYR A 135 0.97 7.18 -14.47
N TYR A 136 0.40 8.40 -14.53
CA TYR A 136 1.17 9.61 -14.24
C TYR A 136 1.55 9.79 -12.76
N PHE A 137 0.86 9.13 -11.84
CA PHE A 137 1.27 9.11 -10.43
C PHE A 137 2.40 8.10 -10.16
N THR A 138 2.51 7.07 -10.97
CA THR A 138 3.51 6.01 -10.83
C THR A 138 4.79 6.31 -11.61
N ALA A 139 4.68 6.95 -12.76
CA ALA A 139 5.80 7.33 -13.63
C ALA A 139 6.59 8.53 -13.10
#